data_2664800173eed0e01281477341e4d8b1
#
_entry.id   2664800173eed0e01281477341e4d8b1
#
_cell.length_a   1.000
_cell.length_b   1.000
_cell.length_c   1.000
_cell.angle_alpha   90.00
_cell.angle_beta   90.00
_cell.angle_gamma   90.00
#
_symmetry.space_group_name_H-M   'P 1'
#
loop_
_entity.id
_entity.type
_entity.pdbx_description
1 polymer ?
#
loop_
_entity_poly.entity_id
_entity_poly.type
_entity_poly.pdbx_seq_one_letter_code
_entity_poly.pdbx_strand_id
1 'polypeptide(L)'
;MPDLLKRPFGTHGKVHQITPENAGWRYVGFDLHRLRPGDVVAEATGSTEVIIVTVEGKAKLTGAGRDWGELGERMNVFEKTPPHCLYLPNGTDWQAEATTDCTIAVCKAPGHSGHEARRIGPDGITLTQRGEGCNTRHINNIAMENEDYADALLVTEVFTPAGNWSSYPSHRHDEDDFPRITYLEETYYHRLNPADGFGIQRVYTDDLQLNETMAVHDHDVVCVPRGHHPCGAPHGFEMYYLNVMAGPLRKWRFVAAPQVAHLM
;
A
#
# COMPACT_ATOMS: atom_id res chain seq x y z
N MET A 1 3.42 -13.69 19.37
CA MET A 1 2.85 -12.45 18.84
C MET A 1 2.90 -12.52 17.32
N PRO A 2 1.98 -11.95 16.56
CA PRO A 2 2.08 -11.95 15.12
C PRO A 2 3.36 -11.21 14.72
N ASP A 3 4.10 -11.77 13.78
CA ASP A 3 5.27 -11.11 13.18
C ASP A 3 4.74 -10.03 12.20
N LEU A 4 4.68 -8.78 12.68
CA LEU A 4 4.13 -7.65 11.90
C LEU A 4 5.10 -7.16 10.83
N LEU A 5 6.41 -7.26 11.06
CA LEU A 5 7.44 -6.80 10.14
C LEU A 5 7.87 -7.92 9.21
N LYS A 6 7.58 -7.79 7.93
CA LYS A 6 8.00 -8.72 6.89
C LYS A 6 9.18 -8.18 6.13
N ARG A 7 10.30 -8.89 6.17
CA ARG A 7 11.47 -8.63 5.35
C ARG A 7 11.29 -9.26 3.97
N PRO A 8 11.87 -8.67 2.90
CA PRO A 8 11.87 -9.34 1.61
C PRO A 8 12.64 -10.68 1.71
N PHE A 9 12.05 -11.75 1.18
CA PHE A 9 12.68 -13.06 1.18
C PHE A 9 13.63 -13.28 -0.01
N GLY A 10 13.87 -12.24 -0.81
CA GLY A 10 14.78 -12.24 -1.95
C GLY A 10 15.03 -10.84 -2.45
N THR A 11 15.90 -10.74 -3.46
CA THR A 11 16.25 -9.46 -4.12
C THR A 11 15.72 -9.37 -5.54
N HIS A 12 15.14 -10.45 -6.07
CA HIS A 12 14.68 -10.57 -7.45
C HIS A 12 13.51 -11.55 -7.56
N GLY A 13 12.63 -11.35 -8.52
CA GLY A 13 11.36 -12.06 -8.67
C GLY A 13 10.34 -11.62 -7.62
N LYS A 14 9.47 -12.51 -7.18
CA LYS A 14 8.56 -12.26 -6.07
C LYS A 14 9.38 -12.16 -4.77
N VAL A 15 9.34 -11.05 -4.08
CA VAL A 15 10.12 -10.78 -2.86
C VAL A 15 9.27 -10.59 -1.61
N HIS A 16 7.95 -10.39 -1.77
CA HIS A 16 6.96 -10.48 -0.71
C HIS A 16 5.74 -11.23 -1.21
N GLN A 17 5.13 -11.99 -0.32
CA GLN A 17 3.83 -12.63 -0.50
C GLN A 17 3.09 -12.61 0.83
N ILE A 18 2.12 -11.71 0.93
CA ILE A 18 1.22 -11.59 2.07
C ILE A 18 -0.15 -12.02 1.60
N THR A 19 -0.69 -13.04 2.26
CA THR A 19 -2.03 -13.55 2.00
C THR A 19 -2.85 -13.48 3.28
N PRO A 20 -4.18 -13.48 3.19
CA PRO A 20 -5.03 -13.56 4.38
C PRO A 20 -4.61 -14.68 5.34
N GLU A 21 -4.25 -15.83 4.81
CA GLU A 21 -3.88 -17.02 5.61
C GLU A 21 -2.56 -16.82 6.36
N ASN A 22 -1.51 -16.31 5.68
CA ASN A 22 -0.19 -16.18 6.31
C ASN A 22 -0.06 -14.94 7.21
N ALA A 23 -0.94 -13.96 7.04
CA ALA A 23 -1.03 -12.78 7.90
C ALA A 23 -2.03 -12.97 9.07
N GLY A 24 -2.88 -14.01 9.02
CA GLY A 24 -3.88 -14.30 10.04
C GLY A 24 -5.05 -13.32 10.05
N TRP A 25 -5.40 -12.78 8.89
CA TRP A 25 -6.51 -11.86 8.69
C TRP A 25 -7.44 -12.31 7.54
N ARG A 26 -8.28 -11.45 6.94
CA ARG A 26 -9.36 -11.91 6.04
C ARG A 26 -9.38 -11.22 4.67
N TYR A 27 -8.84 -10.00 4.57
CA TYR A 27 -9.14 -9.13 3.42
C TYR A 27 -7.91 -8.80 2.59
N VAL A 28 -6.85 -8.28 3.21
CA VAL A 28 -5.71 -7.75 2.45
C VAL A 28 -4.76 -8.86 2.01
N GLY A 29 -4.45 -8.87 0.71
CA GLY A 29 -3.32 -9.57 0.14
C GLY A 29 -2.35 -8.57 -0.51
N PHE A 30 -1.06 -8.89 -0.49
CA PHE A 30 -0.02 -8.05 -1.07
C PHE A 30 1.14 -8.89 -1.56
N ASP A 31 1.46 -8.76 -2.86
CA ASP A 31 2.69 -9.32 -3.43
C ASP A 31 3.58 -8.19 -3.94
N LEU A 32 4.89 -8.37 -3.84
CA LEU A 32 5.87 -7.48 -4.43
C LEU A 32 6.81 -8.26 -5.34
N HIS A 33 6.97 -7.76 -6.56
CA HIS A 33 7.89 -8.31 -7.54
C HIS A 33 8.97 -7.28 -7.88
N ARG A 34 10.23 -7.70 -7.86
CA ARG A 34 11.37 -6.93 -8.34
C ARG A 34 11.93 -7.64 -9.59
N LEU A 35 11.77 -7.00 -10.72
CA LEU A 35 11.96 -7.60 -12.04
C LEU A 35 13.09 -6.90 -12.77
N ARG A 36 13.78 -7.67 -13.62
CA ARG A 36 14.75 -7.18 -14.59
C ARG A 36 14.11 -7.13 -15.98
N PRO A 37 14.69 -6.38 -16.94
CA PRO A 37 14.19 -6.39 -18.31
C PRO A 37 14.04 -7.80 -18.86
N GLY A 38 12.86 -8.12 -19.40
CA GLY A 38 12.51 -9.42 -19.95
C GLY A 38 11.91 -10.42 -18.95
N ASP A 39 11.91 -10.12 -17.65
CA ASP A 39 11.20 -10.97 -16.68
C ASP A 39 9.70 -10.86 -16.86
N VAL A 40 9.03 -11.99 -16.71
CA VAL A 40 7.57 -12.09 -16.86
C VAL A 40 6.94 -12.63 -15.57
N VAL A 41 5.88 -11.99 -15.14
CA VAL A 41 4.98 -12.47 -14.08
C VAL A 41 3.61 -12.65 -14.68
N ALA A 42 2.98 -13.80 -14.47
CA ALA A 42 1.62 -14.09 -14.90
C ALA A 42 0.86 -14.78 -13.78
N GLU A 43 -0.31 -14.25 -13.44
CA GLU A 43 -1.17 -14.76 -12.37
C GLU A 43 -2.65 -14.59 -12.76
N ALA A 44 -3.52 -15.32 -12.05
CA ALA A 44 -4.96 -15.11 -12.08
C ALA A 44 -5.38 -14.33 -10.82
N THR A 45 -6.37 -13.44 -10.96
CA THR A 45 -6.96 -12.73 -9.82
C THR A 45 -7.77 -13.68 -8.92
N GLY A 46 -8.28 -14.77 -9.46
CA GLY A 46 -9.11 -15.71 -8.70
C GLY A 46 -10.37 -15.06 -8.13
N SER A 47 -10.59 -15.19 -6.83
CA SER A 47 -11.72 -14.55 -6.12
C SER A 47 -11.41 -13.13 -5.63
N THR A 48 -10.24 -12.58 -5.95
CA THR A 48 -9.84 -11.23 -5.52
C THR A 48 -9.94 -10.22 -6.66
N GLU A 49 -10.23 -8.98 -6.35
CA GLU A 49 -9.87 -7.85 -7.18
C GLU A 49 -8.41 -7.48 -6.94
N VAL A 50 -7.78 -6.86 -7.92
CA VAL A 50 -6.35 -6.53 -7.89
C VAL A 50 -6.11 -5.11 -8.40
N ILE A 51 -5.24 -4.38 -7.69
CA ILE A 51 -4.60 -3.18 -8.24
C ILE A 51 -3.11 -3.45 -8.37
N ILE A 52 -2.64 -3.50 -9.61
CA ILE A 52 -1.21 -3.59 -9.93
C ILE A 52 -0.66 -2.16 -9.95
N VAL A 53 0.31 -1.88 -9.09
CA VAL A 53 0.99 -0.58 -9.01
C VAL A 53 2.40 -0.73 -9.56
N THR A 54 2.72 -0.01 -10.63
CA THR A 54 4.12 0.13 -11.09
C THR A 54 4.82 1.12 -10.17
N VAL A 55 5.43 0.60 -9.10
CA VAL A 55 6.07 1.42 -8.05
C VAL A 55 7.23 2.20 -8.63
N GLU A 56 8.07 1.53 -9.42
CA GLU A 56 9.17 2.15 -10.17
C GLU A 56 9.53 1.28 -11.39
N GLY A 57 10.12 1.87 -12.40
CA GLY A 57 10.42 1.23 -13.67
C GLY A 57 9.21 1.15 -14.59
N LYS A 58 9.30 0.27 -15.61
CA LYS A 58 8.29 0.10 -16.65
C LYS A 58 8.04 -1.36 -16.95
N ALA A 59 6.78 -1.70 -17.22
CA ALA A 59 6.37 -3.03 -17.66
C ALA A 59 5.24 -2.94 -18.68
N LYS A 60 5.21 -3.89 -19.63
CA LYS A 60 4.05 -4.14 -20.48
C LYS A 60 3.05 -4.96 -19.68
N LEU A 61 1.82 -4.49 -19.62
CA LEU A 61 0.74 -5.13 -18.87
C LEU A 61 -0.36 -5.62 -19.80
N THR A 62 -0.77 -6.88 -19.63
CA THR A 62 -1.98 -7.44 -20.21
C THR A 62 -2.88 -7.93 -19.09
N GLY A 63 -4.18 -7.90 -19.26
CA GLY A 63 -5.12 -8.39 -18.25
C GLY A 63 -6.56 -8.21 -18.69
N ALA A 64 -7.46 -9.08 -18.20
CA ALA A 64 -8.85 -9.13 -18.58
C ALA A 64 -9.07 -9.20 -20.11
N GLY A 65 -8.23 -9.99 -20.81
CA GLY A 65 -8.27 -10.16 -22.25
C GLY A 65 -7.80 -8.95 -23.07
N ARG A 66 -7.17 -7.95 -22.45
CA ARG A 66 -6.76 -6.69 -23.10
C ARG A 66 -5.27 -6.43 -22.92
N ASP A 67 -4.63 -5.85 -23.95
CA ASP A 67 -3.30 -5.26 -23.88
C ASP A 67 -3.41 -3.78 -23.41
N TRP A 68 -2.75 -3.46 -22.32
CA TRP A 68 -2.74 -2.11 -21.72
C TRP A 68 -1.49 -1.32 -22.10
N GLY A 69 -0.57 -1.95 -22.85
CA GLY A 69 0.70 -1.37 -23.27
C GLY A 69 1.73 -1.26 -22.15
N GLU A 70 2.74 -0.45 -22.39
CA GLU A 70 3.79 -0.17 -21.38
C GLU A 70 3.27 0.84 -20.35
N LEU A 71 3.29 0.43 -19.08
CA LEU A 71 2.94 1.26 -17.93
C LEU A 71 4.17 1.51 -17.06
N GLY A 72 4.25 2.73 -16.51
CA GLY A 72 5.36 3.21 -15.70
C GLY A 72 6.02 4.42 -16.34
N GLU A 73 6.49 5.34 -15.50
CA GLU A 73 7.13 6.58 -15.95
C GLU A 73 8.33 6.92 -15.07
N ARG A 74 8.18 6.82 -13.74
CA ARG A 74 9.24 7.09 -12.76
C ARG A 74 10.18 5.89 -12.64
N MET A 75 11.49 6.14 -12.68
CA MET A 75 12.51 5.10 -12.50
C MET A 75 12.90 4.91 -11.03
N ASN A 76 12.57 5.89 -10.20
CA ASN A 76 12.72 5.86 -8.75
C ASN A 76 11.45 6.46 -8.11
N VAL A 77 10.95 5.82 -7.08
CA VAL A 77 9.72 6.26 -6.38
C VAL A 77 9.85 7.68 -5.83
N PHE A 78 11.05 8.12 -5.44
CA PHE A 78 11.31 9.46 -4.92
C PHE A 78 11.36 10.57 -5.99
N GLU A 79 11.17 10.25 -7.25
CA GLU A 79 10.83 11.25 -8.28
C GLU A 79 9.44 11.87 -8.04
N LYS A 80 8.59 11.18 -7.26
CA LYS A 80 7.27 11.62 -6.79
C LYS A 80 6.22 11.81 -7.89
N THR A 81 6.52 11.47 -9.14
CA THR A 81 5.51 11.35 -10.18
C THR A 81 4.49 10.29 -9.75
N PRO A 82 3.17 10.54 -9.85
CA PRO A 82 2.18 9.53 -9.49
C PRO A 82 2.35 8.25 -10.32
N PRO A 83 2.05 7.06 -9.75
CA PRO A 83 2.29 5.79 -10.43
C PRO A 83 1.30 5.54 -11.56
N HIS A 84 1.69 4.64 -12.48
CA HIS A 84 0.73 3.97 -13.34
C HIS A 84 0.21 2.73 -12.64
N CYS A 85 -1.10 2.54 -12.63
CA CYS A 85 -1.73 1.37 -12.03
C CYS A 85 -2.73 0.73 -12.98
N LEU A 86 -3.01 -0.55 -12.75
CA LEU A 86 -4.02 -1.31 -13.47
C LEU A 86 -4.95 -1.97 -12.45
N TYR A 87 -6.23 -1.60 -12.47
CA TYR A 87 -7.27 -2.30 -11.74
C TYR A 87 -7.79 -3.47 -12.57
N LEU A 88 -7.92 -4.63 -11.95
CA LEU A 88 -8.47 -5.85 -12.53
C LEU A 88 -9.52 -6.46 -11.59
N PRO A 89 -10.73 -6.78 -12.08
CA PRO A 89 -11.72 -7.46 -11.27
C PRO A 89 -11.34 -8.91 -11.00
N ASN A 90 -12.08 -9.55 -10.11
CA ASN A 90 -11.99 -10.98 -9.86
C ASN A 90 -12.28 -11.81 -11.14
N GLY A 91 -11.70 -13.01 -11.21
CA GLY A 91 -11.92 -13.96 -12.30
C GLY A 91 -11.20 -13.60 -13.62
N THR A 92 -10.14 -12.80 -13.55
CA THR A 92 -9.33 -12.42 -14.71
C THR A 92 -7.89 -12.91 -14.61
N ASP A 93 -7.27 -13.15 -15.76
CA ASP A 93 -5.83 -13.41 -15.86
C ASP A 93 -5.11 -12.11 -16.20
N TRP A 94 -3.84 -12.01 -15.77
CA TRP A 94 -2.98 -10.91 -16.10
C TRP A 94 -1.52 -11.33 -16.24
N GLN A 95 -0.78 -10.52 -16.98
CA GLN A 95 0.66 -10.68 -17.16
C GLN A 95 1.34 -9.31 -17.15
N ALA A 96 2.54 -9.27 -16.57
CA ALA A 96 3.46 -8.14 -16.63
C ALA A 96 4.80 -8.62 -17.19
N GLU A 97 5.34 -7.94 -18.22
CA GLU A 97 6.68 -8.12 -18.76
C GLU A 97 7.48 -6.85 -18.47
N ALA A 98 8.52 -6.94 -17.65
CA ALA A 98 9.38 -5.80 -17.33
C ALA A 98 10.17 -5.35 -18.54
N THR A 99 10.16 -4.06 -18.86
CA THR A 99 10.94 -3.46 -19.95
C THR A 99 12.17 -2.72 -19.45
N THR A 100 12.19 -2.40 -18.16
CA THR A 100 13.32 -1.86 -17.40
C THR A 100 13.50 -2.66 -16.12
N ASP A 101 14.49 -2.37 -15.29
CA ASP A 101 14.42 -2.74 -13.88
C ASP A 101 13.13 -2.14 -13.31
N CYS A 102 12.29 -2.99 -12.71
CA CYS A 102 10.92 -2.63 -12.36
C CYS A 102 10.52 -3.25 -11.03
N THR A 103 9.84 -2.48 -10.20
CA THR A 103 9.18 -2.96 -8.98
C THR A 103 7.67 -2.84 -9.16
N ILE A 104 6.96 -3.96 -9.05
CA ILE A 104 5.52 -4.06 -9.18
C ILE A 104 4.93 -4.53 -7.85
N ALA A 105 3.99 -3.77 -7.32
CA ALA A 105 3.16 -4.18 -6.20
C ALA A 105 1.80 -4.67 -6.70
N VAL A 106 1.33 -5.79 -6.17
CA VAL A 106 0.04 -6.40 -6.48
C VAL A 106 -0.83 -6.35 -5.23
N CYS A 107 -1.69 -5.34 -5.14
CA CYS A 107 -2.62 -5.11 -4.04
C CYS A 107 -3.87 -5.96 -4.28
N LYS A 108 -4.26 -6.79 -3.31
CA LYS A 108 -5.34 -7.78 -3.45
C LYS A 108 -6.38 -7.62 -2.33
N ALA A 109 -7.65 -7.77 -2.68
CA ALA A 109 -8.73 -7.90 -1.71
C ALA A 109 -9.89 -8.71 -2.31
N PRO A 110 -10.88 -9.19 -1.53
CA PRO A 110 -12.04 -9.89 -2.08
C PRO A 110 -12.75 -9.06 -3.14
N GLY A 111 -13.02 -9.66 -4.31
CA GLY A 111 -13.72 -9.04 -5.41
C GLY A 111 -15.01 -9.81 -5.75
N HIS A 112 -16.11 -9.11 -6.05
CA HIS A 112 -17.41 -9.74 -6.29
C HIS A 112 -18.31 -9.03 -7.32
N SER A 113 -18.11 -7.71 -7.54
CA SER A 113 -19.04 -6.93 -8.40
C SER A 113 -18.72 -7.02 -9.88
N GLY A 114 -17.53 -7.52 -10.26
CA GLY A 114 -17.12 -7.65 -11.65
C GLY A 114 -16.99 -6.30 -12.36
N HIS A 115 -16.45 -5.30 -11.69
CA HIS A 115 -16.14 -4.01 -12.29
C HIS A 115 -15.25 -4.17 -13.54
N GLU A 116 -15.34 -3.22 -14.46
CA GLU A 116 -14.49 -3.25 -15.65
C GLU A 116 -13.02 -2.98 -15.30
N ALA A 117 -12.12 -3.76 -15.93
CA ALA A 117 -10.70 -3.51 -15.86
C ALA A 117 -10.36 -2.13 -16.38
N ARG A 118 -9.49 -1.39 -15.67
CA ARG A 118 -9.13 -0.01 -16.06
C ARG A 118 -7.69 0.35 -15.68
N ARG A 119 -7.11 1.18 -16.52
CA ARG A 119 -5.88 1.90 -16.19
C ARG A 119 -6.21 3.07 -15.26
N ILE A 120 -5.41 3.21 -14.19
CA ILE A 120 -5.36 4.38 -13.33
C ILE A 120 -4.01 5.05 -13.62
N GLY A 121 -4.04 6.17 -14.30
CA GLY A 121 -2.82 6.88 -14.71
C GLY A 121 -2.52 8.07 -13.80
N PRO A 122 -1.34 8.68 -13.95
CA PRO A 122 -0.94 9.87 -13.20
C PRO A 122 -1.98 11.00 -13.23
N ASP A 123 -2.62 11.20 -14.39
CA ASP A 123 -3.62 12.27 -14.60
C ASP A 123 -4.89 12.08 -13.74
N GLY A 124 -5.19 10.85 -13.32
CA GLY A 124 -6.34 10.51 -12.48
C GLY A 124 -6.02 10.43 -10.99
N ILE A 125 -4.76 10.60 -10.60
CA ILE A 125 -4.30 10.48 -9.22
C ILE A 125 -4.09 11.87 -8.63
N THR A 126 -4.84 12.19 -7.58
CA THR A 126 -4.74 13.49 -6.92
C THR A 126 -3.67 13.47 -5.84
N LEU A 127 -2.68 14.33 -5.97
CA LEU A 127 -1.70 14.60 -4.91
C LEU A 127 -2.34 15.53 -3.87
N THR A 128 -2.37 15.10 -2.62
CA THR A 128 -2.83 15.90 -1.49
C THR A 128 -1.75 16.03 -0.42
N GLN A 129 -1.74 17.14 0.29
CA GLN A 129 -0.92 17.32 1.49
C GLN A 129 -1.82 17.16 2.72
N ARG A 130 -1.33 16.44 3.73
CA ARG A 130 -1.96 16.32 5.04
C ARG A 130 -1.00 16.68 6.14
N GLY A 131 -1.56 17.18 7.26
CA GLY A 131 -0.82 17.62 8.43
C GLY A 131 -0.05 18.92 8.24
N GLU A 132 0.51 19.40 9.32
CA GLU A 132 1.29 20.63 9.39
C GLU A 132 2.60 20.39 10.15
N GLY A 133 3.62 21.23 9.90
CA GLY A 133 4.92 21.13 10.55
C GLY A 133 5.54 19.75 10.35
N CYS A 134 5.98 19.11 11.44
CA CYS A 134 6.57 17.78 11.40
C CYS A 134 5.56 16.64 11.09
N ASN A 135 4.28 16.94 10.96
CA ASN A 135 3.25 15.98 10.52
C ASN A 135 2.91 16.12 9.04
N THR A 136 3.59 16.98 8.29
CA THR A 136 3.37 17.16 6.85
C THR A 136 3.79 15.91 6.09
N ARG A 137 2.90 15.39 5.24
CA ARG A 137 3.16 14.31 4.28
C ARG A 137 2.37 14.55 3.01
N HIS A 138 2.85 13.97 1.91
CA HIS A 138 2.24 14.09 0.59
C HIS A 138 1.67 12.73 0.17
N ILE A 139 0.44 12.72 -0.33
CA ILE A 139 -0.33 11.50 -0.57
C ILE A 139 -0.83 11.49 -2.01
N ASN A 140 -0.53 10.43 -2.74
CA ASN A 140 -1.17 10.09 -3.99
C ASN A 140 -2.35 9.14 -3.70
N ASN A 141 -3.57 9.62 -3.93
CA ASN A 141 -4.79 8.83 -3.72
C ASN A 141 -5.03 7.98 -4.98
N ILE A 142 -4.64 6.70 -4.96
CA ILE A 142 -4.74 5.80 -6.11
C ILE A 142 -6.18 5.27 -6.24
N ALA A 143 -6.72 4.71 -5.17
CA ALA A 143 -8.07 4.16 -5.15
C ALA A 143 -8.70 4.37 -3.77
N MET A 144 -9.40 5.47 -3.59
CA MET A 144 -10.08 5.80 -2.34
C MET A 144 -11.59 5.58 -2.44
N GLU A 145 -12.30 5.78 -1.34
CA GLU A 145 -13.73 5.47 -1.21
C GLU A 145 -14.67 6.26 -2.13
N ASN A 146 -14.19 7.35 -2.71
CA ASN A 146 -14.93 8.16 -3.68
C ASN A 146 -14.86 7.57 -5.11
N GLU A 147 -13.95 6.63 -5.35
CA GLU A 147 -13.86 5.90 -6.61
C GLU A 147 -14.79 4.69 -6.59
N ASP A 148 -15.58 4.50 -7.64
CA ASP A 148 -16.64 3.51 -7.71
C ASP A 148 -16.27 2.20 -8.44
N TYR A 149 -14.98 2.00 -8.72
CA TYR A 149 -14.51 0.89 -9.54
C TYR A 149 -13.86 -0.25 -8.76
N ALA A 150 -13.87 -0.22 -7.44
CA ALA A 150 -13.30 -1.27 -6.60
C ALA A 150 -14.30 -1.73 -5.54
N ASP A 151 -14.26 -3.01 -5.19
CA ASP A 151 -15.15 -3.62 -4.22
C ASP A 151 -14.72 -3.40 -2.78
N ALA A 152 -13.45 -3.60 -2.48
CA ALA A 152 -12.89 -3.58 -1.12
C ALA A 152 -11.59 -2.79 -1.01
N LEU A 153 -10.76 -2.74 -2.07
CA LEU A 153 -9.45 -2.09 -2.04
C LEU A 153 -9.53 -0.58 -1.82
N LEU A 154 -8.74 -0.11 -0.86
CA LEU A 154 -8.35 1.29 -0.69
C LEU A 154 -6.83 1.33 -0.79
N VAL A 155 -6.30 2.15 -1.72
CA VAL A 155 -4.86 2.18 -2.03
C VAL A 155 -4.39 3.63 -2.12
N THR A 156 -3.33 3.94 -1.37
CA THR A 156 -2.63 5.22 -1.42
C THR A 156 -1.13 5.01 -1.37
N GLU A 157 -0.37 5.95 -1.88
CA GLU A 157 1.06 6.05 -1.57
C GLU A 157 1.36 7.37 -0.88
N VAL A 158 2.31 7.35 0.02
CA VAL A 158 2.62 8.48 0.90
C VAL A 158 4.12 8.74 0.93
N PHE A 159 4.47 10.01 0.79
CA PHE A 159 5.84 10.51 0.96
C PHE A 159 5.92 11.29 2.26
N THR A 160 6.76 10.83 3.17
CA THR A 160 7.02 11.44 4.48
C THR A 160 8.40 12.10 4.44
N PRO A 161 8.47 13.44 4.43
CA PRO A 161 9.75 14.15 4.43
C PRO A 161 10.63 13.81 5.63
N ALA A 162 11.93 14.01 5.49
CA ALA A 162 12.90 13.78 6.55
C ALA A 162 12.54 14.55 7.83
N GLY A 163 12.55 13.86 8.97
CA GLY A 163 12.17 14.40 10.28
C GLY A 163 10.67 14.46 10.55
N ASN A 164 9.83 13.99 9.62
CA ASN A 164 8.39 14.07 9.75
C ASN A 164 7.74 12.74 10.18
N TRP A 165 6.52 12.87 10.70
CA TRP A 165 5.64 11.78 11.05
C TRP A 165 4.54 11.60 10.01
N SER A 166 4.07 10.36 9.85
CA SER A 166 2.96 9.99 8.99
C SER A 166 2.03 9.00 9.70
N SER A 167 0.82 8.80 9.19
CA SER A 167 -0.25 8.16 9.96
C SER A 167 -0.36 8.74 11.37
N TYR A 168 -0.08 10.04 11.46
CA TYR A 168 -0.07 10.81 12.69
C TYR A 168 -0.94 12.07 12.51
N PRO A 169 -1.77 12.45 13.50
CA PRO A 169 -1.94 11.82 14.82
C PRO A 169 -2.30 10.35 14.75
N SER A 170 -1.79 9.58 15.74
CA SER A 170 -2.04 8.13 15.82
C SER A 170 -3.53 7.84 15.78
N HIS A 171 -3.95 6.92 14.94
CA HIS A 171 -5.35 6.54 14.78
C HIS A 171 -5.49 5.04 14.54
N ARG A 172 -6.71 4.52 14.72
CA ARG A 172 -7.05 3.12 14.45
C ARG A 172 -8.35 3.03 13.66
N HIS A 173 -8.52 1.94 12.92
CA HIS A 173 -9.72 1.57 12.16
C HIS A 173 -9.88 0.05 12.22
N ASP A 174 -10.20 -0.45 13.40
CA ASP A 174 -10.20 -1.87 13.75
C ASP A 174 -11.50 -2.35 14.39
N GLU A 175 -12.58 -1.56 14.24
CA GLU A 175 -13.93 -1.89 14.66
C GLU A 175 -14.91 -1.71 13.50
N ASP A 176 -15.90 -2.58 13.39
CA ASP A 176 -16.98 -2.48 12.41
C ASP A 176 -18.17 -1.74 13.03
N ASP A 177 -18.07 -0.41 13.12
CA ASP A 177 -19.08 0.49 13.72
C ASP A 177 -19.23 1.77 12.91
N PHE A 178 -19.65 1.61 11.65
CA PHE A 178 -19.92 2.73 10.74
C PHE A 178 -21.14 3.55 11.23
N PRO A 179 -21.14 4.90 11.19
CA PRO A 179 -20.15 5.75 10.52
C PRO A 179 -18.98 6.23 11.42
N ARG A 180 -18.87 5.79 12.67
CA ARG A 180 -17.86 6.26 13.63
C ARG A 180 -16.46 5.75 13.27
N ILE A 181 -16.36 4.48 12.96
CA ILE A 181 -15.11 3.77 12.64
C ILE A 181 -15.42 2.60 11.70
N THR A 182 -14.47 2.21 10.87
CA THR A 182 -14.56 1.00 10.03
C THR A 182 -13.48 0.02 10.39
N TYR A 183 -13.73 -1.26 10.16
CA TYR A 183 -12.71 -2.29 10.25
C TYR A 183 -11.96 -2.38 8.93
N LEU A 184 -10.65 -2.13 8.96
CA LEU A 184 -9.76 -2.27 7.81
C LEU A 184 -8.44 -2.92 8.26
N GLU A 185 -8.04 -3.98 7.59
CA GLU A 185 -6.69 -4.51 7.62
C GLU A 185 -5.81 -3.67 6.71
N GLU A 186 -4.50 -3.59 6.99
CA GLU A 186 -3.64 -2.66 6.29
C GLU A 186 -2.21 -3.18 6.15
N THR A 187 -1.58 -2.92 4.98
CA THR A 187 -0.14 -3.12 4.77
C THR A 187 0.54 -1.80 4.44
N TYR A 188 1.78 -1.66 4.92
CA TYR A 188 2.71 -0.58 4.59
C TYR A 188 3.95 -1.17 3.92
N TYR A 189 4.10 -1.00 2.62
CA TYR A 189 5.35 -1.31 1.93
C TYR A 189 6.24 -0.08 1.92
N HIS A 190 7.40 -0.17 2.58
CA HIS A 190 8.31 0.96 2.80
C HIS A 190 9.43 1.06 1.77
N ARG A 191 9.77 2.29 1.40
CA ARG A 191 11.00 2.67 0.70
C ARG A 191 11.67 3.81 1.46
N LEU A 192 12.99 3.87 1.40
CA LEU A 192 13.79 4.89 2.08
C LEU A 192 14.75 5.59 1.13
N ASN A 193 15.01 6.87 1.40
CA ASN A 193 16.00 7.67 0.68
C ASN A 193 16.87 8.44 1.69
N PRO A 194 18.19 8.13 1.78
CA PRO A 194 18.89 7.03 1.09
C PRO A 194 18.41 5.63 1.52
N ALA A 195 18.62 4.64 0.66
CA ALA A 195 18.09 3.27 0.84
C ALA A 195 18.72 2.49 2.01
N ASP A 196 19.89 2.87 2.48
CA ASP A 196 20.58 2.32 3.65
C ASP A 196 20.10 2.93 4.98
N GLY A 197 19.12 3.84 4.93
CA GLY A 197 18.50 4.44 6.09
C GLY A 197 17.52 3.52 6.83
N PHE A 198 16.76 4.11 7.75
CA PHE A 198 15.67 3.44 8.44
C PHE A 198 14.52 4.40 8.72
N GLY A 199 13.31 3.84 8.87
CA GLY A 199 12.15 4.50 9.42
C GLY A 199 11.74 3.85 10.75
N ILE A 200 10.77 4.45 11.43
CA ILE A 200 10.15 3.86 12.63
C ILE A 200 8.66 3.68 12.34
N GLN A 201 8.13 2.50 12.66
CA GLN A 201 6.68 2.30 12.74
C GLN A 201 6.32 1.62 14.06
N ARG A 202 5.28 2.14 14.72
CA ARG A 202 4.70 1.53 15.90
C ARG A 202 3.29 1.05 15.61
N VAL A 203 2.95 -0.16 16.05
CA VAL A 203 1.59 -0.70 16.01
C VAL A 203 1.20 -1.05 17.43
N TYR A 204 0.10 -0.47 17.94
CA TYR A 204 -0.30 -0.68 19.33
C TYR A 204 -1.82 -0.54 19.51
N THR A 205 -2.37 -1.31 20.45
CA THR A 205 -3.77 -1.22 20.88
C THR A 205 -3.92 -0.37 22.14
N ASP A 206 -5.14 0.11 22.43
CA ASP A 206 -5.40 0.94 23.61
C ASP A 206 -5.05 0.23 24.92
N ASP A 207 -5.21 -1.11 24.98
CA ASP A 207 -4.87 -1.96 26.10
C ASP A 207 -3.39 -2.43 26.11
N LEU A 208 -2.63 -2.03 25.10
CA LEU A 208 -1.22 -2.40 24.90
C LEU A 208 -0.95 -3.92 24.81
N GLN A 209 -1.97 -4.76 24.58
CA GLN A 209 -1.75 -6.19 24.32
C GLN A 209 -0.99 -6.42 23.01
N LEU A 210 -1.18 -5.55 22.04
CA LEU A 210 -0.30 -5.37 20.90
C LEU A 210 0.46 -4.06 21.11
N ASN A 211 1.80 -4.09 21.13
CA ASN A 211 2.63 -2.91 21.32
C ASN A 211 4.03 -3.17 20.75
N GLU A 212 4.13 -3.08 19.43
CA GLU A 212 5.37 -3.32 18.69
C GLU A 212 5.91 -2.00 18.14
N THR A 213 7.20 -1.75 18.33
CA THR A 213 7.91 -0.64 17.68
C THR A 213 9.03 -1.22 16.84
N MET A 214 9.00 -0.93 15.56
CA MET A 214 9.86 -1.55 14.55
C MET A 214 10.72 -0.52 13.86
N ALA A 215 12.00 -0.83 13.66
CA ALA A 215 12.82 -0.17 12.66
C ALA A 215 12.50 -0.80 11.29
N VAL A 216 12.00 0.01 10.37
CA VAL A 216 11.71 -0.40 9.00
C VAL A 216 12.84 0.01 8.06
N HIS A 217 13.17 -0.83 7.10
CA HIS A 217 14.21 -0.59 6.10
C HIS A 217 13.62 -0.60 4.70
N ASP A 218 14.46 -0.27 3.73
CA ASP A 218 14.05 -0.25 2.33
C ASP A 218 13.50 -1.62 1.90
N HIS A 219 12.36 -1.64 1.24
CA HIS A 219 11.58 -2.80 0.82
C HIS A 219 10.91 -3.62 1.94
N ASP A 220 10.91 -3.19 3.19
CA ASP A 220 10.13 -3.86 4.23
C ASP A 220 8.63 -3.66 4.07
N VAL A 221 7.85 -4.61 4.61
CA VAL A 221 6.40 -4.48 4.73
C VAL A 221 5.99 -4.62 6.19
N VAL A 222 5.17 -3.70 6.68
CA VAL A 222 4.51 -3.83 7.98
C VAL A 222 3.05 -4.20 7.78
N CYS A 223 2.62 -5.26 8.47
CA CYS A 223 1.24 -5.70 8.53
C CYS A 223 0.56 -5.10 9.77
N VAL A 224 -0.56 -4.40 9.57
CA VAL A 224 -1.35 -3.77 10.64
C VAL A 224 -2.70 -4.49 10.72
N PRO A 225 -2.84 -5.51 11.59
CA PRO A 225 -4.10 -6.22 11.75
C PRO A 225 -5.14 -5.43 12.54
N ARG A 226 -4.69 -4.55 13.43
CA ARG A 226 -5.51 -3.69 14.30
C ARG A 226 -4.65 -2.67 15.04
N GLY A 227 -5.28 -1.68 15.63
CA GLY A 227 -4.65 -0.71 16.54
C GLY A 227 -4.12 0.53 15.83
N HIS A 228 -3.54 1.39 16.61
CA HIS A 228 -2.87 2.61 16.17
C HIS A 228 -1.54 2.27 15.52
N HIS A 229 -1.18 2.97 14.42
CA HIS A 229 -0.04 2.57 13.59
C HIS A 229 0.77 3.74 13.00
N PRO A 230 1.17 4.73 13.83
CA PRO A 230 1.97 5.85 13.36
C PRO A 230 3.34 5.39 12.86
N CYS A 231 3.89 6.13 11.89
CA CYS A 231 5.25 5.94 11.42
C CYS A 231 5.99 7.27 11.30
N GLY A 232 7.30 7.23 11.29
CA GLY A 232 8.14 8.42 11.23
C GLY A 232 9.41 8.19 10.42
N ALA A 233 9.82 9.23 9.69
CA ALA A 233 11.09 9.30 8.98
C ALA A 233 12.08 10.07 9.85
N PRO A 234 13.18 9.46 10.35
CA PRO A 234 14.20 10.19 11.08
C PRO A 234 14.81 11.31 10.24
N HIS A 235 15.37 12.31 10.92
CA HIS A 235 16.08 13.38 10.23
C HIS A 235 17.20 12.81 9.34
N GLY A 236 17.24 13.23 8.08
CA GLY A 236 18.19 12.75 7.07
C GLY A 236 17.66 11.65 6.16
N PHE A 237 16.50 11.04 6.47
CA PHE A 237 15.89 9.99 5.66
C PHE A 237 14.49 10.41 5.21
N GLU A 238 14.22 10.41 3.92
CA GLU A 238 12.86 10.50 3.40
C GLU A 238 12.26 9.09 3.33
N MET A 239 11.00 8.94 3.71
CA MET A 239 10.29 7.66 3.70
C MET A 239 9.09 7.72 2.77
N TYR A 240 8.97 6.71 1.94
CA TYR A 240 7.78 6.39 1.17
C TYR A 240 7.13 5.13 1.74
N TYR A 241 5.81 5.05 1.64
CA TYR A 241 5.11 3.79 1.77
C TYR A 241 3.92 3.69 0.81
N LEU A 242 3.71 2.48 0.26
CA LEU A 242 2.48 2.10 -0.42
C LEU A 242 1.56 1.46 0.61
N ASN A 243 0.38 2.02 0.74
CA ASN A 243 -0.61 1.64 1.72
C ASN A 243 -1.77 0.90 1.04
N VAL A 244 -2.09 -0.29 1.52
CA VAL A 244 -3.20 -1.10 1.03
C VAL A 244 -4.11 -1.45 2.19
N MET A 245 -5.37 -1.05 2.08
CA MET A 245 -6.39 -1.34 3.08
C MET A 245 -7.56 -2.10 2.45
N ALA A 246 -8.17 -2.97 3.23
CA ALA A 246 -9.44 -3.61 2.89
C ALA A 246 -10.16 -4.11 4.15
N GLY A 247 -11.48 -4.19 4.07
CA GLY A 247 -12.35 -4.66 5.14
C GLY A 247 -13.74 -4.99 4.63
N PRO A 248 -14.72 -5.24 5.51
CA PRO A 248 -16.08 -5.58 5.12
C PRO A 248 -16.84 -4.43 4.45
N LEU A 249 -16.39 -3.19 4.70
CA LEU A 249 -16.97 -1.99 4.11
C LEU A 249 -15.86 -1.12 3.53
N ARG A 250 -15.92 -0.79 2.24
CA ARG A 250 -14.97 0.07 1.55
C ARG A 250 -15.20 1.55 1.92
N LYS A 251 -14.97 1.86 3.20
CA LYS A 251 -15.05 3.20 3.78
C LYS A 251 -13.89 3.39 4.74
N TRP A 252 -13.29 4.58 4.74
CA TRP A 252 -12.20 4.88 5.65
C TRP A 252 -12.68 5.84 6.75
N ARG A 253 -12.97 5.28 7.92
CA ARG A 253 -13.33 5.99 9.15
C ARG A 253 -12.44 5.50 10.27
N PHE A 254 -11.86 6.41 11.00
CA PHE A 254 -10.88 6.11 12.04
C PHE A 254 -11.13 6.93 13.30
N VAL A 255 -10.58 6.46 14.41
CA VAL A 255 -10.60 7.13 15.70
C VAL A 255 -9.16 7.42 16.11
N ALA A 256 -8.91 8.70 16.46
CA ALA A 256 -7.59 9.12 16.94
C ALA A 256 -7.33 8.61 18.36
N ALA A 257 -6.06 8.34 18.67
CA ALA A 257 -5.64 8.04 20.02
C ALA A 257 -5.92 9.24 20.94
N PRO A 258 -6.52 9.03 22.13
CA PRO A 258 -6.94 10.13 23.00
C PRO A 258 -5.82 11.14 23.33
N GLN A 259 -4.59 10.65 23.46
CA GLN A 259 -3.41 11.46 23.82
C GLN A 259 -3.03 12.49 22.74
N VAL A 260 -3.41 12.26 21.49
CA VAL A 260 -3.05 13.09 20.34
C VAL A 260 -4.28 13.59 19.56
N ALA A 261 -5.49 13.32 20.02
CA ALA A 261 -6.71 13.73 19.35
C ALA A 261 -6.83 15.26 19.20
N HIS A 262 -6.19 16.03 20.08
CA HIS A 262 -6.13 17.49 20.01
C HIS A 262 -5.26 18.03 18.86
N LEU A 263 -4.54 17.16 18.15
CA LEU A 263 -3.71 17.52 16.99
C LEU A 263 -4.42 17.24 15.65
N MET A 264 -5.68 16.76 15.68
CA MET A 264 -6.49 16.43 14.49
C MET A 264 -7.01 17.68 13.79
#